data_d114938498e276fe1c66657d6c5bd248
#
_entry.id   d114938498e276fe1c66657d6c5bd248
#
_cell.length_a   1.000
_cell.length_b   1.000
_cell.length_c   1.000
_cell.angle_alpha   90.00
_cell.angle_beta   90.00
_cell.angle_gamma   90.00
#
_symmetry.space_group_name_H-M   'P 1'
#
loop_
_entity.id
_entity.type
_entity.pdbx_description
1 polymer ?
#
loop_
_entity_poly.entity_id
_entity_poly.type
_entity_poly.pdbx_seq_one_letter_code
_entity_poly.pdbx_strand_id
1 'polypeptide(L)'
;MRDKIEIEETVRGRRSIVDPGLAFRYAPVFVIVLGDPRTIDAYPVRTKLEKWESHFYSSLANCVLQLMLAAHVLGLTTIYVSDVSSPYFSVMIRSLLNIPDPLQVYQLVPIGFGEKSPTIHHPRRPLKDIVHYEKYDSSLFRNDAQVQTFMEEMSIRGRQYRF
;
A
#
# COMPACT_ATOMS: atom_id res chain seq x y z
N MET A 1 6.69 -4.97 17.72
CA MET A 1 5.88 -4.93 16.50
C MET A 1 6.09 -6.17 15.63
N ARG A 2 7.34 -6.59 15.34
CA ARG A 2 7.67 -7.80 14.57
C ARG A 2 6.98 -9.05 15.12
N ASP A 3 7.15 -9.31 16.42
CA ASP A 3 6.59 -10.49 17.09
C ASP A 3 5.06 -10.54 17.04
N LYS A 4 4.40 -9.37 17.10
CA LYS A 4 2.95 -9.29 17.02
C LYS A 4 2.42 -9.60 15.61
N ILE A 5 3.14 -9.17 14.56
CA ILE A 5 2.80 -9.52 13.18
C ILE A 5 2.94 -11.04 12.98
N GLU A 6 4.00 -11.64 13.50
CA GLU A 6 4.23 -13.08 13.41
C GLU A 6 3.14 -13.89 14.12
N ILE A 7 2.71 -13.47 15.31
CA ILE A 7 1.60 -14.10 16.04
C ILE A 7 0.31 -14.04 15.22
N GLU A 8 -0.02 -12.87 14.65
CA GLU A 8 -1.23 -12.71 13.85
C GLU A 8 -1.23 -13.61 12.61
N GLU A 9 -0.12 -13.69 11.91
CA GLU A 9 0.03 -14.57 10.75
C GLU A 9 -0.16 -16.04 11.13
N THR A 10 0.38 -16.44 12.28
CA THR A 10 0.21 -17.79 12.83
C THR A 10 -1.26 -18.08 13.14
N VAL A 11 -1.97 -17.15 13.80
CA VAL A 11 -3.38 -17.29 14.15
C VAL A 11 -4.26 -17.42 12.90
N ARG A 12 -3.91 -16.73 11.82
CA ARG A 12 -4.63 -16.83 10.53
C ARG A 12 -4.29 -18.10 9.74
N GLY A 13 -3.43 -18.97 10.27
CA GLY A 13 -3.00 -20.17 9.58
C GLY A 13 -2.05 -19.92 8.40
N ARG A 14 -1.52 -18.70 8.30
CA ARG A 14 -0.45 -18.39 7.35
C ARG A 14 0.86 -18.95 7.88
N ARG A 15 1.55 -19.74 7.08
CA ARG A 15 2.88 -20.26 7.45
C ARG A 15 3.89 -19.11 7.43
N SER A 16 4.21 -18.59 8.63
CA SER A 16 5.00 -17.37 8.80
C SER A 16 6.50 -17.53 8.55
N ILE A 17 7.02 -18.73 8.60
CA ILE A 17 8.46 -18.90 8.87
C ILE A 17 9.35 -18.72 7.64
N VAL A 18 8.78 -18.76 6.42
CA VAL A 18 9.55 -18.70 5.16
C VAL A 18 8.82 -17.91 4.08
N ASP A 19 7.87 -17.04 4.45
CA ASP A 19 7.19 -16.21 3.48
C ASP A 19 8.08 -15.00 3.12
N PRO A 20 8.64 -14.94 1.90
CA PRO A 20 9.41 -13.79 1.44
C PRO A 20 8.62 -12.47 1.56
N GLY A 21 7.28 -12.55 1.57
CA GLY A 21 6.40 -11.41 1.80
C GLY A 21 6.58 -10.73 3.16
N LEU A 22 7.17 -11.40 4.15
CA LEU A 22 7.48 -10.82 5.46
C LEU A 22 8.94 -10.42 5.65
N ALA A 23 9.75 -10.43 4.59
CA ALA A 23 11.15 -10.01 4.66
C ALA A 23 11.31 -8.57 5.21
N PHE A 24 10.29 -7.71 5.04
CA PHE A 24 10.29 -6.36 5.60
C PHE A 24 10.40 -6.32 7.13
N ARG A 25 10.09 -7.41 7.84
CA ARG A 25 10.20 -7.48 9.31
C ARG A 25 11.62 -7.23 9.83
N TYR A 26 12.61 -7.43 8.98
CA TYR A 26 14.03 -7.18 9.31
C TYR A 26 14.46 -5.74 9.00
N ALA A 27 13.59 -4.90 8.47
CA ALA A 27 13.90 -3.51 8.24
C ALA A 27 14.27 -2.80 9.55
N PRO A 28 15.35 -2.00 9.57
CA PRO A 28 15.78 -1.30 10.77
C PRO A 28 14.82 -0.19 11.20
N VAL A 29 14.07 0.38 10.26
CA VAL A 29 13.15 1.49 10.51
C VAL A 29 11.75 1.15 9.97
N PHE A 30 10.74 1.53 10.74
CA PHE A 30 9.33 1.42 10.37
C PHE A 30 8.67 2.79 10.54
N VAL A 31 8.20 3.35 9.44
CA VAL A 31 7.44 4.59 9.45
C VAL A 31 5.95 4.27 9.40
N ILE A 32 5.19 4.76 10.36
CA ILE A 32 3.73 4.69 10.36
C ILE A 32 3.19 6.04 9.89
N VAL A 33 2.47 6.03 8.79
CA VAL A 33 1.78 7.22 8.27
C VAL A 33 0.41 7.29 8.91
N LEU A 34 0.13 8.42 9.54
CA LEU A 34 -1.13 8.70 10.22
C LEU A 34 -1.89 9.80 9.48
N GLY A 35 -3.21 9.68 9.43
CA GLY A 35 -4.10 10.72 8.95
C GLY A 35 -4.94 11.30 10.09
N ASP A 36 -5.15 12.61 10.07
CA ASP A 36 -6.06 13.29 10.99
C ASP A 36 -7.37 13.65 10.28
N PRO A 37 -8.46 12.89 10.46
CA PRO A 37 -9.73 13.15 9.77
C PRO A 37 -10.38 14.47 10.21
N ARG A 38 -9.96 15.06 11.34
CA ARG A 38 -10.47 16.36 11.79
C ARG A 38 -10.09 17.48 10.83
N THR A 39 -9.10 17.27 9.96
CA THR A 39 -8.74 18.22 8.90
C THR A 39 -9.88 18.51 7.92
N ILE A 40 -10.94 17.69 7.92
CA ILE A 40 -12.17 17.97 7.17
C ILE A 40 -12.70 19.38 7.45
N ASP A 41 -12.53 19.87 8.67
CA ASP A 41 -13.03 21.19 9.07
C ASP A 41 -12.30 22.36 8.39
N ALA A 42 -11.10 22.13 7.88
CA ALA A 42 -10.36 23.11 7.09
C ALA A 42 -10.84 23.24 5.65
N TYR A 43 -11.64 22.31 5.15
CA TYR A 43 -12.12 22.35 3.77
C TYR A 43 -13.36 23.24 3.59
N PRO A 44 -13.52 23.90 2.42
CA PRO A 44 -14.77 24.55 2.06
C PRO A 44 -15.95 23.59 2.13
N VAL A 45 -17.14 24.11 2.45
CA VAL A 45 -18.36 23.30 2.67
C VAL A 45 -18.62 22.32 1.51
N ARG A 46 -18.52 22.76 0.28
CA ARG A 46 -18.72 21.91 -0.91
C ARG A 46 -17.71 20.74 -0.94
N THR A 47 -16.45 21.01 -0.67
CA THR A 47 -15.41 19.99 -0.65
C THR A 47 -15.61 19.00 0.48
N LYS A 48 -16.06 19.46 1.66
CA LYS A 48 -16.43 18.57 2.78
C LYS A 48 -17.46 17.54 2.37
N LEU A 49 -18.53 18.00 1.71
CA LEU A 49 -19.69 17.14 1.39
C LEU A 49 -19.41 16.18 0.24
N GLU A 50 -18.63 16.62 -0.75
CA GLU A 50 -18.48 15.88 -2.00
C GLU A 50 -17.17 15.09 -2.12
N LYS A 51 -16.07 15.59 -1.57
CA LYS A 51 -14.71 15.14 -1.96
C LYS A 51 -13.71 15.00 -0.82
N TRP A 52 -14.07 15.32 0.43
CA TRP A 52 -13.06 15.36 1.50
C TRP A 52 -12.29 14.05 1.66
N GLU A 53 -12.98 12.91 1.60
CA GLU A 53 -12.32 11.60 1.71
C GLU A 53 -11.31 11.38 0.59
N SER A 54 -11.69 11.72 -0.65
CA SER A 54 -10.80 11.61 -1.80
C SER A 54 -9.55 12.47 -1.61
N HIS A 55 -9.69 13.72 -1.16
CA HIS A 55 -8.55 14.60 -0.89
C HIS A 55 -7.70 14.11 0.28
N PHE A 56 -8.34 13.66 1.34
CA PHE A 56 -7.68 13.15 2.52
C PHE A 56 -6.79 11.95 2.17
N TYR A 57 -7.36 10.92 1.57
CA TYR A 57 -6.59 9.72 1.21
C TYR A 57 -5.57 9.97 0.10
N SER A 58 -5.86 10.85 -0.86
CA SER A 58 -4.88 11.25 -1.88
C SER A 58 -3.67 11.95 -1.26
N SER A 59 -3.88 12.80 -0.25
CA SER A 59 -2.79 13.46 0.46
C SER A 59 -1.90 12.47 1.19
N LEU A 60 -2.49 11.49 1.86
CA LEU A 60 -1.76 10.43 2.56
C LEU A 60 -0.98 9.54 1.56
N ALA A 61 -1.61 9.17 0.44
CA ALA A 61 -0.98 8.40 -0.60
C ALA A 61 0.23 9.12 -1.22
N ASN A 62 0.08 10.43 -1.49
CA ASN A 62 1.17 11.25 -2.00
C ASN A 62 2.32 11.37 -1.00
N CYS A 63 2.03 11.51 0.29
CA CYS A 63 3.04 11.50 1.35
C CYS A 63 3.85 10.20 1.34
N VAL A 64 3.18 9.05 1.27
CA VAL A 64 3.84 7.73 1.19
C VAL A 64 4.69 7.63 -0.07
N LEU A 65 4.16 8.03 -1.23
CA LEU A 65 4.90 7.99 -2.50
C LEU A 65 6.17 8.82 -2.43
N GLN A 66 6.07 10.06 -1.94
CA GLN A 66 7.24 10.95 -1.80
C GLN A 66 8.29 10.37 -0.86
N LEU A 67 7.87 9.80 0.28
CA LEU A 67 8.76 9.14 1.23
C LEU A 67 9.49 7.96 0.59
N MET A 68 8.78 7.12 -0.18
CA MET A 68 9.38 5.99 -0.87
C MET A 68 10.36 6.42 -1.95
N LEU A 69 10.01 7.45 -2.73
CA LEU A 69 10.90 8.01 -3.76
C LEU A 69 12.16 8.63 -3.13
N ALA A 70 12.01 9.39 -2.05
CA ALA A 70 13.13 9.96 -1.33
C ALA A 70 14.06 8.88 -0.77
N ALA A 71 13.51 7.83 -0.16
CA ALA A 71 14.29 6.70 0.32
C ALA A 71 15.06 6.02 -0.83
N HIS A 72 14.42 5.83 -1.98
CA HIS A 72 15.07 5.24 -3.15
C HIS A 72 16.25 6.09 -3.66
N VAL A 73 16.09 7.41 -3.72
CA VAL A 73 17.17 8.33 -4.11
C VAL A 73 18.37 8.26 -3.14
N LEU A 74 18.12 7.96 -1.88
CA LEU A 74 19.14 7.74 -0.85
C LEU A 74 19.75 6.33 -0.86
N GLY A 75 19.40 5.49 -1.83
CA GLY A 75 19.88 4.10 -1.93
C GLY A 75 19.24 3.15 -0.94
N LEU A 76 18.10 3.53 -0.35
CA LEU A 76 17.34 2.70 0.57
C LEU A 76 16.21 1.96 -0.16
N THR A 77 15.80 0.86 0.41
CA THR A 77 14.67 0.04 -0.07
C THR A 77 13.47 0.20 0.84
N THR A 78 12.30 0.24 0.26
CA THR A 78 11.03 0.36 0.96
C THR A 78 9.99 -0.60 0.40
N ILE A 79 8.96 -0.88 1.18
CA ILE A 79 7.78 -1.61 0.72
C ILE A 79 6.52 -0.95 1.27
N TYR A 80 5.42 -1.07 0.52
CA TYR A 80 4.10 -0.59 0.90
C TYR A 80 3.35 -1.70 1.65
N VAL A 81 3.08 -1.53 2.95
CA VAL A 81 2.36 -2.51 3.77
C VAL A 81 1.00 -1.95 4.17
N SER A 82 -0.05 -2.31 3.42
CA SER A 82 -1.41 -1.77 3.60
C SER A 82 -2.21 -2.47 4.70
N ASP A 83 -1.87 -3.69 5.07
CA ASP A 83 -2.63 -4.48 6.06
C ASP A 83 -2.74 -3.79 7.43
N VAL A 84 -1.86 -2.85 7.72
CA VAL A 84 -1.86 -2.08 8.98
C VAL A 84 -3.08 -1.19 9.17
N SER A 85 -3.78 -0.85 8.09
CA SER A 85 -5.04 -0.10 8.13
C SER A 85 -6.25 -0.97 8.47
N SER A 86 -6.10 -2.30 8.48
CA SER A 86 -7.17 -3.19 8.90
C SER A 86 -7.51 -2.96 10.38
N PRO A 87 -8.78 -3.15 10.80
CA PRO A 87 -9.20 -2.83 12.16
C PRO A 87 -8.35 -3.47 13.24
N TYR A 88 -7.99 -4.73 13.07
CA TYR A 88 -7.18 -5.46 14.05
C TYR A 88 -5.76 -4.89 14.18
N PHE A 89 -5.04 -4.76 13.08
CA PHE A 89 -3.68 -4.21 13.11
C PHE A 89 -3.65 -2.74 13.56
N SER A 90 -4.64 -1.96 13.12
CA SER A 90 -4.76 -0.56 13.53
C SER A 90 -4.87 -0.43 15.05
N VAL A 91 -5.72 -1.22 15.70
CA VAL A 91 -5.86 -1.22 17.15
C VAL A 91 -4.56 -1.61 17.84
N MET A 92 -3.88 -2.66 17.36
CA MET A 92 -2.61 -3.10 17.93
C MET A 92 -1.51 -2.04 17.81
N ILE A 93 -1.38 -1.41 16.66
CA ILE A 93 -0.38 -0.36 16.41
C ILE A 93 -0.67 0.86 17.27
N ARG A 94 -1.92 1.28 17.34
CA ARG A 94 -2.35 2.41 18.17
C ARG A 94 -2.03 2.17 19.64
N SER A 95 -2.34 0.99 20.16
CA SER A 95 -2.01 0.61 21.53
C SER A 95 -0.51 0.56 21.77
N LEU A 96 0.26 0.01 20.84
CA LEU A 96 1.71 -0.14 20.95
C LEU A 96 2.44 1.21 20.95
N LEU A 97 1.97 2.17 20.14
CA LEU A 97 2.62 3.45 19.93
C LEU A 97 1.91 4.61 20.63
N ASN A 98 0.89 4.34 21.46
CA ASN A 98 0.08 5.34 22.13
C ASN A 98 -0.51 6.40 21.17
N ILE A 99 -0.99 5.94 19.99
CA ILE A 99 -1.57 6.83 18.99
C ILE A 99 -2.97 7.25 19.46
N PRO A 100 -3.26 8.57 19.56
CA PRO A 100 -4.57 9.08 19.97
C PRO A 100 -5.72 8.62 19.08
N ASP A 101 -6.92 8.45 19.66
CA ASP A 101 -8.10 7.94 18.98
C ASP A 101 -8.52 8.67 17.70
N PRO A 102 -8.44 10.00 17.58
CA PRO A 102 -8.83 10.66 16.35
C PRO A 102 -7.95 10.33 15.14
N LEU A 103 -6.69 9.90 15.36
CA LEU A 103 -5.77 9.64 14.26
C LEU A 103 -6.02 8.27 13.65
N GLN A 104 -5.99 8.19 12.33
CA GLN A 104 -6.13 6.96 11.56
C GLN A 104 -4.76 6.42 11.14
N VAL A 105 -4.53 5.14 11.38
CA VAL A 105 -3.37 4.44 10.83
C VAL A 105 -3.63 4.17 9.35
N TYR A 106 -2.84 4.80 8.49
CA TYR A 106 -3.00 4.68 7.05
C TYR A 106 -2.06 3.64 6.45
N GLN A 107 -0.77 3.77 6.70
CA GLN A 107 0.24 2.97 6.02
C GLN A 107 1.44 2.70 6.91
N LEU A 108 2.04 1.51 6.74
CA LEU A 108 3.36 1.18 7.26
C LEU A 108 4.36 1.14 6.10
N VAL A 109 5.46 1.83 6.26
CA VAL A 109 6.59 1.84 5.32
C VAL A 109 7.85 1.39 6.04
N PRO A 110 8.24 0.12 5.93
CA PRO A 110 9.56 -0.35 6.33
C PRO A 110 10.63 0.27 5.44
N ILE A 111 11.74 0.69 6.04
CA ILE A 111 12.87 1.30 5.32
C ILE A 111 14.14 0.59 5.75
N GLY A 112 14.97 0.22 4.80
CA GLY A 112 16.25 -0.44 5.06
C GLY A 112 17.12 -0.59 3.84
N PHE A 113 18.25 -1.26 3.99
CA PHE A 113 19.09 -1.66 2.88
C PHE A 113 18.56 -3.00 2.35
N GLY A 114 18.02 -2.98 1.13
CA GLY A 114 17.59 -4.20 0.46
C GLY A 114 18.76 -4.97 -0.11
N GLU A 115 18.72 -6.28 0.00
CA GLU A 115 19.51 -7.15 -0.85
C GLU A 115 19.04 -6.98 -2.30
N LYS A 116 19.66 -7.64 -3.24
CA LYS A 116 19.41 -7.49 -4.68
C LYS A 116 17.93 -7.32 -5.04
N SER A 117 17.65 -6.42 -5.98
CA SER A 117 16.30 -6.23 -6.54
C SER A 117 15.69 -7.57 -6.95
N PRO A 118 14.46 -7.89 -6.56
CA PRO A 118 13.83 -9.14 -6.95
C PRO A 118 13.79 -9.23 -8.48
N THR A 119 14.13 -10.40 -9.01
CA THR A 119 14.04 -10.69 -10.44
C THR A 119 12.61 -10.77 -10.95
N ILE A 120 11.65 -10.76 -10.04
CA ILE A 120 10.23 -10.91 -10.33
C ILE A 120 9.59 -9.54 -10.31
N HIS A 121 9.09 -9.10 -11.46
CA HIS A 121 8.34 -7.86 -11.59
C HIS A 121 6.84 -8.18 -11.71
N HIS A 122 6.04 -7.49 -10.92
CA HIS A 122 4.59 -7.53 -11.14
C HIS A 122 4.27 -7.09 -12.57
N PRO A 123 3.45 -7.86 -13.31
CA PRO A 123 3.09 -7.52 -14.67
C PRO A 123 2.43 -6.15 -14.72
N ARG A 124 2.80 -5.37 -15.71
CA ARG A 124 2.24 -4.03 -15.98
C ARG A 124 1.63 -4.02 -17.37
N ARG A 125 0.60 -3.22 -17.54
CA ARG A 125 0.09 -2.93 -18.88
C ARG A 125 1.15 -2.14 -19.67
N PRO A 126 1.31 -2.41 -20.97
CA PRO A 126 2.15 -1.58 -21.83
C PRO A 126 1.72 -0.11 -21.77
N LEU A 127 2.67 0.81 -21.77
CA LEU A 127 2.35 2.25 -21.72
C LEU A 127 1.42 2.69 -22.84
N LYS A 128 1.59 2.17 -24.05
CA LYS A 128 0.72 2.45 -25.19
C LYS A 128 -0.76 2.12 -24.97
N ASP A 129 -1.07 1.24 -23.99
CA ASP A 129 -2.45 0.82 -23.69
C ASP A 129 -3.08 1.66 -22.57
N ILE A 130 -2.32 2.55 -21.93
CA ILE A 130 -2.76 3.35 -20.78
C ILE A 130 -2.43 4.85 -20.91
N VAL A 131 -1.63 5.23 -21.90
CA VAL A 131 -1.30 6.62 -22.18
C VAL A 131 -2.03 7.06 -23.44
N HIS A 132 -2.84 8.09 -23.32
CA HIS A 132 -3.61 8.69 -24.40
C HIS A 132 -3.12 10.11 -24.63
N TYR A 133 -3.03 10.54 -25.88
CA TYR A 133 -2.61 11.88 -26.25
C TYR A 133 -3.80 12.72 -26.67
N GLU A 134 -3.95 13.91 -26.08
CA GLU A 134 -5.03 14.87 -26.32
C GLU A 134 -6.44 14.35 -26.03
N LYS A 135 -6.78 13.14 -26.46
CA LYS A 135 -8.08 12.52 -26.28
C LYS A 135 -7.94 11.06 -25.85
N TYR A 136 -8.95 10.57 -25.13
CA TYR A 136 -9.04 9.15 -24.82
C TYR A 136 -9.24 8.33 -26.09
N ASP A 137 -8.42 7.32 -26.30
CA ASP A 137 -8.60 6.36 -27.40
C ASP A 137 -9.58 5.27 -26.94
N SER A 138 -10.81 5.37 -27.43
CA SER A 138 -11.87 4.41 -27.08
C SER A 138 -11.64 3.00 -27.60
N SER A 139 -10.75 2.81 -28.59
CA SER A 139 -10.39 1.47 -29.05
C SER A 139 -9.59 0.67 -27.99
N LEU A 140 -8.95 1.36 -27.06
CA LEU A 140 -8.21 0.78 -25.93
C LEU A 140 -9.09 0.53 -24.70
N PHE A 141 -10.36 0.93 -24.75
CA PHE A 141 -11.31 0.66 -23.69
C PHE A 141 -11.57 -0.84 -23.58
N ARG A 142 -11.38 -1.37 -22.38
CA ARG A 142 -11.64 -2.77 -22.09
C ARG A 142 -13.08 -2.97 -21.65
N ASN A 143 -13.78 -3.86 -22.30
CA ASN A 143 -15.10 -4.32 -21.83
C ASN A 143 -14.95 -5.24 -20.59
N ASP A 144 -16.08 -5.54 -19.96
CA ASP A 144 -16.10 -6.31 -18.72
C ASP A 144 -15.44 -7.70 -18.86
N ALA A 145 -15.66 -8.38 -19.98
CA ALA A 145 -15.07 -9.68 -20.25
C ALA A 145 -13.52 -9.60 -20.33
N GLN A 146 -13.00 -8.58 -20.99
CA GLN A 146 -11.56 -8.35 -21.09
C GLN A 146 -10.94 -7.98 -19.74
N VAL A 147 -11.66 -7.23 -18.92
CA VAL A 147 -11.23 -6.94 -17.55
C VAL A 147 -11.21 -8.21 -16.72
N GLN A 148 -12.26 -9.04 -16.80
CA GLN A 148 -12.35 -10.30 -16.08
C GLN A 148 -11.19 -11.24 -16.46
N THR A 149 -10.95 -11.45 -17.76
CA THR A 149 -9.83 -12.27 -18.25
C THR A 149 -8.49 -11.76 -17.71
N PHE A 150 -8.27 -10.46 -17.75
CA PHE A 150 -7.04 -9.86 -17.21
C PHE A 150 -6.89 -10.12 -15.71
N MET A 151 -7.97 -9.99 -14.92
CA MET A 151 -7.95 -10.25 -13.49
C MET A 151 -7.65 -11.73 -13.17
N GLU A 152 -8.20 -12.64 -13.97
CA GLU A 152 -7.91 -14.08 -13.84
C GLU A 152 -6.45 -14.39 -14.15
N GLU A 153 -5.90 -13.85 -15.23
CA GLU A 153 -4.48 -13.99 -15.58
C GLU A 153 -3.56 -13.44 -14.47
N MET A 154 -3.91 -12.28 -13.92
CA MET A 154 -3.17 -11.66 -12.82
C MET A 154 -3.23 -12.51 -11.56
N SER A 155 -4.39 -13.10 -11.25
CA SER A 155 -4.57 -13.99 -10.11
C SER A 155 -3.75 -15.28 -10.26
N ILE A 156 -3.69 -15.87 -11.45
CA ILE A 156 -2.89 -17.05 -11.74
C ILE A 156 -1.39 -16.72 -11.59
N ARG A 157 -0.92 -15.63 -12.19
CA ARG A 157 0.46 -15.18 -12.06
C ARG A 157 0.81 -14.86 -10.61
N GLY A 158 -0.06 -14.20 -9.87
CA GLY A 158 0.13 -13.91 -8.44
C GLY A 158 0.27 -15.18 -7.60
N ARG A 159 -0.41 -16.28 -7.97
CA ARG A 159 -0.23 -17.59 -7.31
C ARG A 159 1.08 -18.28 -7.64
N GLN A 160 1.61 -18.09 -8.85
CA GLN A 160 2.91 -18.63 -9.26
C GLN A 160 4.09 -17.96 -8.52
N TYR A 161 3.88 -16.76 -7.98
CA TYR A 161 4.88 -16.00 -7.20
C TYR A 161 4.75 -16.18 -5.68
N ARG A 162 3.85 -17.04 -5.23
CA ARG A 162 3.81 -17.48 -3.82
C ARG A 162 4.84 -18.59 -3.65
N PHE A 163 5.99 -18.20 -3.15
CA PHE A 163 7.04 -19.11 -2.69
C PHE A 163 6.68 -19.74 -1.34
#